data_8884fddeb25e0590b44a2d584232c97d
#
_entry.id   8884fddeb25e0590b44a2d584232c97d
#
_cell.length_a   1.000
_cell.length_b   1.000
_cell.length_c   1.000
_cell.angle_alpha   90.00
_cell.angle_beta   90.00
_cell.angle_gamma   90.00
#
_symmetry.space_group_name_H-M   'P 1'
#
loop_
_entity.id
_entity.type
_entity.pdbx_description
1 polymer ?
#
loop_
_entity_poly.entity_id
_entity_poly.type
_entity_poly.pdbx_seq_one_letter_code
_entity_poly.pdbx_strand_id
1 'polypeptide(L)'
;MKSKSNSNKMQDLDMALGAPKYYIDTPDKIAGEKYYWFPNQGDSMTDSTPKSIPSGSLVLGRLLQVNSVLDIPLHRPIVIILDDGGQQFCLLKSACQINTHDSTETDPGNHELCLRSYNPAPRCDDFWLPFSCIKFIFVVEKVRRPDGSEFVPEQKEVIRKNR
;
A
#
# COMPACT_ATOMS: atom_id res chain seq x y z
N MET A 1 -9.27 -6.16 -26.69
CA MET A 1 -9.97 -5.18 -25.86
C MET A 1 -9.40 -5.02 -24.46
N LYS A 2 -8.17 -5.46 -24.31
CA LYS A 2 -7.44 -5.30 -23.03
C LYS A 2 -7.19 -3.83 -22.67
N SER A 3 -7.16 -2.93 -23.67
CA SER A 3 -6.94 -1.50 -23.43
C SER A 3 -8.12 -0.80 -22.76
N LYS A 4 -9.36 -1.30 -22.96
CA LYS A 4 -10.55 -0.68 -22.34
C LYS A 4 -10.63 -1.00 -20.84
N SER A 5 -10.23 -2.20 -20.41
CA SER A 5 -10.27 -2.56 -18.99
C SER A 5 -9.23 -1.80 -18.18
N ASN A 6 -8.05 -1.55 -18.75
CA ASN A 6 -7.00 -0.79 -18.08
C ASN A 6 -7.36 0.69 -17.93
N SER A 7 -7.95 1.30 -18.95
CA SER A 7 -8.39 2.70 -18.86
C SER A 7 -9.53 2.88 -17.86
N ASN A 8 -10.44 1.90 -17.76
CA ASN A 8 -11.51 1.93 -16.77
C ASN A 8 -10.98 1.82 -15.35
N LYS A 9 -9.98 0.96 -15.12
CA LYS A 9 -9.32 0.86 -13.80
C LYS A 9 -8.63 2.16 -13.40
N MET A 10 -7.99 2.84 -14.33
CA MET A 10 -7.34 4.11 -14.06
C MET A 10 -8.35 5.21 -13.77
N GLN A 11 -9.45 5.27 -14.50
CA GLN A 11 -10.55 6.20 -14.22
C GLN A 11 -11.16 5.93 -12.85
N ASP A 12 -11.37 4.65 -12.49
CA ASP A 12 -11.88 4.27 -11.18
C ASP A 12 -10.94 4.71 -10.08
N LEU A 13 -9.62 4.58 -10.28
CA LEU A 13 -8.63 5.01 -9.32
C LEU A 13 -8.66 6.53 -9.13
N ASP A 14 -8.70 7.29 -10.21
CA ASP A 14 -8.77 8.75 -10.15
C ASP A 14 -10.04 9.23 -9.46
N MET A 15 -11.16 8.58 -9.72
CA MET A 15 -12.41 8.87 -9.03
C MET A 15 -12.36 8.53 -7.55
N ALA A 16 -11.77 7.38 -7.20
CA ALA A 16 -11.66 6.92 -5.82
C ALA A 16 -10.76 7.84 -4.99
N LEU A 17 -9.70 8.37 -5.57
CA LEU A 17 -8.72 9.19 -4.88
C LEU A 17 -9.04 10.69 -4.93
N GLY A 18 -10.13 11.06 -5.62
CA GLY A 18 -10.50 12.47 -5.75
C GLY A 18 -9.42 13.27 -6.44
N ALA A 19 -9.14 12.91 -7.69
CA ALA A 19 -8.10 13.45 -8.56
C ALA A 19 -7.73 14.92 -8.29
N PRO A 20 -6.73 15.37 -8.68
CA PRO A 20 -5.31 15.54 -8.43
C PRO A 20 -5.00 16.45 -7.26
N LYS A 21 -5.84 16.49 -6.23
CA LYS A 21 -5.66 17.35 -5.04
C LYS A 21 -4.31 17.16 -4.34
N TYR A 22 -3.66 16.05 -4.63
CA TYR A 22 -2.43 15.66 -3.93
C TYR A 22 -1.26 15.47 -4.88
N TYR A 23 -1.39 15.96 -6.10
CA TYR A 23 -0.29 15.89 -7.05
C TYR A 23 0.77 16.93 -6.66
N ILE A 24 1.77 16.47 -5.95
CA ILE A 24 2.95 17.28 -5.66
C ILE A 24 4.06 16.76 -6.55
N ASP A 25 4.66 17.67 -7.31
CA ASP A 25 5.77 17.29 -8.16
C ASP A 25 6.93 16.79 -7.30
N THR A 26 7.38 15.57 -7.56
CA THR A 26 8.50 14.98 -6.84
C THR A 26 9.64 14.77 -7.82
N PRO A 27 10.82 15.32 -7.55
CA PRO A 27 11.95 15.23 -8.48
C PRO A 27 12.46 13.79 -8.66
N ASP A 28 12.16 12.89 -7.73
CA ASP A 28 12.61 11.51 -7.74
C ASP A 28 11.63 10.56 -8.44
N LYS A 29 10.66 11.11 -9.13
CA LYS A 29 9.60 10.35 -9.76
C LYS A 29 10.11 9.58 -10.98
N ILE A 30 9.86 8.28 -11.01
CA ILE A 30 10.21 7.45 -12.16
C ILE A 30 9.20 7.71 -13.29
N ALA A 31 9.69 8.01 -14.47
CA ALA A 31 8.84 8.28 -15.63
C ALA A 31 7.97 7.06 -15.95
N GLY A 32 6.69 7.31 -16.23
CA GLY A 32 5.73 6.26 -16.57
C GLY A 32 5.05 5.58 -15.37
N GLU A 33 5.52 5.83 -14.16
CA GLU A 33 4.89 5.33 -12.95
C GLU A 33 3.83 6.29 -12.44
N LYS A 34 2.83 5.77 -11.72
CA LYS A 34 1.75 6.56 -11.13
C LYS A 34 2.01 6.78 -9.66
N TYR A 35 1.97 8.03 -9.24
CA TYR A 35 2.21 8.44 -7.85
C TYR A 35 1.04 9.24 -7.33
N TYR A 36 0.67 8.98 -6.07
CA TYR A 36 -0.39 9.71 -5.37
C TYR A 36 0.07 10.02 -3.96
N TRP A 37 -0.33 11.17 -3.45
CA TRP A 37 -0.17 11.50 -2.04
C TRP A 37 -1.42 11.10 -1.28
N PHE A 38 -1.25 10.34 -0.23
CA PHE A 38 -2.34 9.88 0.63
C PHE A 38 -2.20 10.51 2.00
N PRO A 39 -3.27 11.14 2.53
CA PRO A 39 -3.25 11.58 3.92
C PRO A 39 -3.37 10.38 4.86
N ASN A 40 -2.55 10.37 5.90
CA ASN A 40 -2.65 9.38 6.96
C ASN A 40 -3.43 9.99 8.13
N GLN A 41 -4.56 9.40 8.45
CA GLN A 41 -5.37 9.78 9.60
C GLN A 41 -5.41 8.63 10.60
N GLY A 42 -5.36 8.96 11.88
CA GLY A 42 -5.31 7.97 12.94
C GLY A 42 -3.87 7.57 13.29
N ASP A 43 -3.72 6.78 14.32
CA ASP A 43 -2.45 6.48 14.95
C ASP A 43 -1.94 5.05 14.75
N SER A 44 -2.57 4.28 13.86
CA SER A 44 -2.21 2.87 13.68
C SER A 44 -0.78 2.67 13.18
N MET A 45 -0.20 3.66 12.52
CA MET A 45 1.18 3.61 12.04
C MET A 45 2.12 4.46 12.89
N THR A 46 1.69 4.85 14.07
CA THR A 46 2.48 5.64 15.01
C THR A 46 3.16 4.71 16.01
N ASP A 47 4.47 4.81 16.11
CA ASP A 47 5.26 4.12 17.13
C ASP A 47 6.35 5.05 17.66
N SER A 48 7.21 4.54 18.55
CA SER A 48 8.30 5.34 19.14
C SER A 48 9.60 5.27 18.32
N THR A 49 9.56 4.72 17.11
CA THR A 49 10.74 4.53 16.27
C THR A 49 10.84 5.62 15.20
N PRO A 50 12.02 5.77 14.57
CA PRO A 50 12.18 6.72 13.47
C PRO A 50 11.32 6.42 12.23
N LYS A 51 10.76 5.22 12.12
CA LYS A 51 9.88 4.84 11.00
C LYS A 51 8.42 5.25 11.22
N SER A 52 8.10 5.84 12.36
CA SER A 52 6.74 6.22 12.73
C SER A 52 6.10 7.14 11.71
N ILE A 53 4.84 6.85 11.37
CA ILE A 53 4.02 7.66 10.47
C ILE A 53 2.85 8.21 11.28
N PRO A 54 3.01 9.38 11.91
CA PRO A 54 1.96 9.92 12.77
C PRO A 54 0.74 10.41 11.98
N SER A 55 -0.37 10.58 12.68
CA SER A 55 -1.58 11.17 12.11
C SER A 55 -1.28 12.57 11.57
N GLY A 56 -1.83 12.88 10.42
CA GLY A 56 -1.56 14.15 9.71
C GLY A 56 -0.39 14.08 8.74
N SER A 57 0.31 12.93 8.67
CA SER A 57 1.34 12.73 7.66
C SER A 57 0.74 12.57 6.28
N LEU A 58 1.53 12.89 5.25
CA LEU A 58 1.25 12.54 3.87
C LEU A 58 2.21 11.45 3.43
N VAL A 59 1.71 10.43 2.76
CA VAL A 59 2.55 9.37 2.20
C VAL A 59 2.47 9.39 0.69
N LEU A 60 3.62 9.32 0.04
CA LEU A 60 3.71 9.23 -1.41
C LEU A 60 3.70 7.75 -1.80
N GLY A 61 2.64 7.32 -2.46
CA GLY A 61 2.49 5.96 -2.92
C GLY A 61 2.72 5.84 -4.41
N ARG A 62 3.48 4.84 -4.81
CA ARG A 62 3.66 4.45 -6.21
C ARG A 62 2.79 3.24 -6.50
N LEU A 63 1.93 3.36 -7.51
CA LEU A 63 1.04 2.26 -7.88
C LEU A 63 1.85 1.04 -8.30
N LEU A 64 1.55 -0.09 -7.66
CA LEU A 64 2.20 -1.36 -7.94
C LEU A 64 1.29 -2.20 -8.85
N GLN A 65 1.87 -2.71 -9.94
CA GLN A 65 1.18 -3.67 -10.79
C GLN A 65 1.28 -5.03 -10.13
N VAL A 66 0.16 -5.52 -9.60
CA VAL A 66 0.11 -6.75 -8.81
C VAL A 66 -0.65 -7.81 -9.58
N ASN A 67 0.03 -8.88 -9.97
CA ASN A 67 -0.59 -10.06 -10.57
C ASN A 67 -0.72 -11.20 -9.56
N SER A 68 0.01 -11.12 -8.46
CA SER A 68 0.05 -12.13 -7.41
C SER A 68 0.35 -11.47 -6.08
N VAL A 69 -0.08 -12.10 -4.97
CA VAL A 69 0.31 -11.66 -3.62
C VAL A 69 1.84 -11.67 -3.46
N LEU A 70 2.54 -12.48 -4.24
CA LEU A 70 4.00 -12.57 -4.18
C LEU A 70 4.69 -11.31 -4.72
N ASP A 71 3.98 -10.45 -5.45
CA ASP A 71 4.50 -9.17 -5.94
C ASP A 71 4.48 -8.09 -4.85
N ILE A 72 3.83 -8.34 -3.74
CA ILE A 72 3.68 -7.36 -2.67
C ILE A 72 4.94 -7.34 -1.81
N PRO A 73 5.57 -6.17 -1.61
CA PRO A 73 6.75 -6.10 -0.75
C PRO A 73 6.37 -6.32 0.71
N LEU A 74 7.17 -7.11 1.41
CA LEU A 74 7.00 -7.37 2.83
C LEU A 74 7.82 -6.37 3.66
N HIS A 75 7.32 -6.09 4.87
CA HIS A 75 7.99 -5.25 5.87
C HIS A 75 8.27 -3.82 5.42
N ARG A 76 7.42 -3.33 4.54
CA ARG A 76 7.47 -1.97 4.02
C ARG A 76 6.07 -1.38 4.07
N PRO A 77 5.90 -0.10 4.40
CA PRO A 77 4.57 0.49 4.37
C PRO A 77 4.00 0.48 2.96
N ILE A 78 2.74 0.11 2.88
CA ILE A 78 1.96 0.10 1.64
C ILE A 78 0.61 0.76 1.89
N VAL A 79 0.05 1.34 0.85
CA VAL A 79 -1.32 1.84 0.86
C VAL A 79 -2.17 0.84 0.06
N ILE A 80 -3.24 0.38 0.68
CA ILE A 80 -4.15 -0.58 0.07
C ILE A 80 -5.50 0.08 -0.12
N ILE A 81 -6.04 0.00 -1.32
CA ILE A 81 -7.42 0.39 -1.60
C ILE A 81 -8.25 -0.87 -1.64
N LEU A 82 -9.22 -0.95 -0.74
CA LEU A 82 -10.15 -2.07 -0.65
C LEU A 82 -11.47 -1.70 -1.28
N ASP A 83 -12.14 -2.69 -1.85
CA ASP A 83 -13.53 -2.57 -2.27
C ASP A 83 -14.36 -3.58 -1.48
N ASP A 84 -15.26 -3.08 -0.64
CA ASP A 84 -16.18 -3.89 0.14
C ASP A 84 -17.61 -3.44 -0.15
N GLY A 85 -18.30 -4.21 -0.99
CA GLY A 85 -19.71 -3.97 -1.31
C GLY A 85 -19.99 -2.60 -1.93
N GLY A 86 -19.10 -2.06 -2.72
CA GLY A 86 -19.23 -0.75 -3.36
C GLY A 86 -18.66 0.41 -2.55
N GLN A 87 -18.22 0.16 -1.30
CA GLN A 87 -17.49 1.14 -0.51
C GLN A 87 -15.99 0.89 -0.64
N GLN A 88 -15.24 1.98 -0.80
CA GLN A 88 -13.80 1.91 -0.89
C GLN A 88 -13.18 2.39 0.41
N PHE A 89 -12.21 1.64 0.87
CA PHE A 89 -11.44 1.95 2.07
C PHE A 89 -9.96 2.06 1.71
N CYS A 90 -9.29 3.00 2.33
CA CYS A 90 -7.86 3.21 2.19
C CYS A 90 -7.18 2.81 3.49
N LEU A 91 -6.23 1.89 3.42
CA LEU A 91 -5.46 1.44 4.58
C LEU A 91 -3.98 1.67 4.35
N LEU A 92 -3.32 2.23 5.36
CA LEU A 92 -1.85 2.31 5.41
C LEU A 92 -1.37 1.28 6.42
N LYS A 93 -0.65 0.28 5.96
CA LYS A 93 -0.17 -0.85 6.76
C LYS A 93 1.16 -1.35 6.23
N SER A 94 1.75 -2.30 6.93
CA SER A 94 2.90 -3.05 6.45
C SER A 94 2.49 -4.50 6.25
N ALA A 95 2.77 -5.07 5.10
CA ALA A 95 2.55 -6.50 4.88
C ALA A 95 3.66 -7.28 5.56
N CYS A 96 3.29 -8.26 6.38
CA CYS A 96 4.26 -9.02 7.16
C CYS A 96 4.31 -10.50 6.80
N GLN A 97 3.23 -11.02 6.23
CA GLN A 97 3.14 -12.43 5.85
C GLN A 97 2.20 -12.61 4.68
N ILE A 98 2.48 -13.62 3.87
CA ILE A 98 1.61 -14.04 2.77
C ILE A 98 1.23 -15.50 3.03
N ASN A 99 -0.06 -15.80 2.95
CA ASN A 99 -0.56 -17.16 3.04
C ASN A 99 -1.16 -17.58 1.70
N THR A 100 -0.55 -18.60 1.10
CA THR A 100 -1.05 -19.21 -0.13
C THR A 100 -1.65 -20.56 0.27
N HIS A 101 -2.96 -20.60 0.43
CA HIS A 101 -3.66 -21.81 0.90
C HIS A 101 -3.56 -22.99 -0.08
N ASP A 102 -3.17 -22.72 -1.30
CA ASP A 102 -3.03 -23.73 -2.32
C ASP A 102 -1.69 -23.57 -3.02
N SER A 103 -1.03 -24.71 -3.29
CA SER A 103 0.24 -24.72 -3.99
C SER A 103 0.13 -24.33 -5.46
N THR A 104 -1.08 -24.17 -5.98
CA THR A 104 -1.31 -23.74 -7.36
C THR A 104 -1.54 -22.22 -7.37
N GLU A 105 -0.65 -21.50 -8.02
CA GLU A 105 -0.73 -20.04 -8.21
C GLU A 105 -1.89 -19.62 -9.11
N THR A 106 -2.77 -20.55 -9.48
CA THR A 106 -3.81 -20.33 -10.47
C THR A 106 -5.04 -19.61 -9.93
N ASP A 107 -5.19 -19.47 -8.61
CA ASP A 107 -6.32 -18.77 -8.02
C ASP A 107 -5.84 -17.82 -6.92
N PRO A 108 -5.43 -16.59 -7.29
CA PRO A 108 -4.99 -15.61 -6.30
C PRO A 108 -6.10 -15.18 -5.33
N GLY A 109 -7.37 -15.49 -5.63
CA GLY A 109 -8.48 -15.19 -4.75
C GLY A 109 -8.42 -15.91 -3.41
N ASN A 110 -7.74 -17.05 -3.36
CA ASN A 110 -7.58 -17.85 -2.13
C ASN A 110 -6.37 -17.41 -1.29
N HIS A 111 -5.58 -16.49 -1.78
CA HIS A 111 -4.42 -16.01 -1.05
C HIS A 111 -4.81 -14.93 -0.07
N GLU A 112 -4.10 -14.87 1.05
CA GLU A 112 -4.32 -13.86 2.08
C GLU A 112 -3.02 -13.14 2.40
N LEU A 113 -3.17 -11.88 2.79
CA LEU A 113 -2.08 -11.01 3.18
C LEU A 113 -2.25 -10.62 4.64
N CYS A 114 -1.24 -10.85 5.45
CA CYS A 114 -1.23 -10.36 6.84
C CYS A 114 -0.75 -8.92 6.87
N LEU A 115 -1.57 -8.06 7.45
CA LEU A 115 -1.28 -6.64 7.57
C LEU A 115 -0.96 -6.29 9.02
N ARG A 116 0.09 -5.52 9.19
CA ARG A 116 0.58 -5.09 10.49
C ARG A 116 0.57 -3.58 10.60
N SER A 117 0.09 -3.10 11.74
CA SER A 117 0.23 -1.71 12.14
C SER A 117 1.57 -1.52 12.86
N TYR A 118 2.12 -0.31 12.82
CA TYR A 118 3.32 0.01 13.59
C TYR A 118 3.01 0.22 15.06
N ASN A 119 1.80 0.69 15.36
CA ASN A 119 1.36 0.91 16.73
C ASN A 119 1.21 -0.44 17.45
N PRO A 120 1.90 -0.65 18.59
CA PRO A 120 1.84 -1.93 19.29
C PRO A 120 0.58 -2.13 20.14
N ALA A 121 -0.34 -1.15 20.17
CA ALA A 121 -1.57 -1.26 20.94
C ALA A 121 -2.40 -2.46 20.49
N PRO A 122 -3.07 -3.19 21.41
CA PRO A 122 -3.85 -4.38 21.04
C PRO A 122 -4.95 -4.11 20.02
N ARG A 123 -5.53 -2.90 20.02
CA ARG A 123 -6.53 -2.50 18.99
C ARG A 123 -5.95 -2.42 17.59
N CYS A 124 -4.63 -2.45 17.45
CA CYS A 124 -3.90 -2.38 16.18
C CYS A 124 -3.25 -3.72 15.85
N ASP A 125 -3.83 -4.82 16.30
CA ASP A 125 -3.30 -6.16 16.04
C ASP A 125 -3.27 -6.49 14.56
N ASP A 126 -2.37 -7.42 14.20
CA ASP A 126 -2.29 -7.96 12.85
C ASP A 126 -3.62 -8.57 12.42
N PHE A 127 -3.94 -8.43 11.16
CA PHE A 127 -5.12 -9.08 10.60
C PHE A 127 -4.85 -9.60 9.19
N TRP A 128 -5.61 -10.63 8.81
CA TRP A 128 -5.50 -11.23 7.49
C TRP A 128 -6.55 -10.65 6.56
N LEU A 129 -6.11 -10.34 5.34
CA LEU A 129 -6.96 -9.77 4.32
C LEU A 129 -6.92 -10.65 3.08
N PRO A 130 -8.09 -11.13 2.58
CA PRO A 130 -8.11 -11.84 1.31
C PRO A 130 -7.62 -10.97 0.17
N PHE A 131 -6.78 -11.53 -0.68
CA PHE A 131 -6.24 -10.80 -1.82
C PHE A 131 -7.35 -10.33 -2.77
N SER A 132 -8.43 -11.07 -2.86
CA SER A 132 -9.59 -10.73 -3.69
C SER A 132 -10.28 -9.42 -3.27
N CYS A 133 -10.10 -8.98 -2.03
CA CYS A 133 -10.66 -7.71 -1.54
C CYS A 133 -9.83 -6.50 -1.93
N ILE A 134 -8.62 -6.70 -2.44
CA ILE A 134 -7.69 -5.62 -2.76
C ILE A 134 -7.93 -5.15 -4.18
N LYS A 135 -8.19 -3.85 -4.32
CA LYS A 135 -8.38 -3.22 -5.62
C LYS A 135 -7.09 -2.63 -6.16
N PHE A 136 -6.36 -1.89 -5.33
CA PHE A 136 -5.09 -1.26 -5.68
C PHE A 136 -4.12 -1.34 -4.52
N ILE A 137 -2.84 -1.44 -4.84
CA ILE A 137 -1.75 -1.38 -3.87
C ILE A 137 -0.74 -0.33 -4.33
N PHE A 138 -0.27 0.46 -3.38
CA PHE A 138 0.79 1.45 -3.59
C PHE A 138 1.92 1.17 -2.62
N VAL A 139 3.14 1.20 -3.12
CA VAL A 139 4.33 1.17 -2.27
C VAL A 139 4.62 2.58 -1.78
N VAL A 140 4.83 2.75 -0.48
CA VAL A 140 5.15 4.06 0.07
C VAL A 140 6.61 4.38 -0.22
N GLU A 141 6.82 5.42 -1.03
CA GLU A 141 8.16 5.86 -1.43
C GLU A 141 8.69 6.97 -0.55
N LYS A 142 7.83 7.77 0.05
CA LYS A 142 8.21 8.91 0.89
C LYS A 142 7.11 9.20 1.89
N VAL A 143 7.51 9.63 3.07
CA VAL A 143 6.60 10.10 4.12
C VAL A 143 6.95 11.54 4.46
N ARG A 144 5.93 12.40 4.49
CA ARG A 144 6.06 13.78 4.98
C ARG A 144 5.24 13.89 6.26
N ARG A 145 5.92 14.15 7.37
CA ARG A 145 5.29 14.30 8.68
C ARG A 145 4.65 15.69 8.84
N PRO A 146 3.74 15.86 9.81
CA PRO A 146 3.09 17.16 10.04
C PRO A 146 4.07 18.30 10.36
N ASP A 147 5.23 17.98 10.92
CA ASP A 147 6.27 18.99 11.20
C ASP A 147 7.08 19.39 9.95
N GLY A 148 6.77 18.82 8.79
CA GLY A 148 7.46 19.07 7.54
C GLY A 148 8.66 18.18 7.28
N SER A 149 9.09 17.37 8.25
CA SER A 149 10.17 16.43 8.02
C SER A 149 9.76 15.32 7.05
N GLU A 150 10.71 14.85 6.26
CA GLU A 150 10.48 13.81 5.26
C GLU A 150 11.46 12.67 5.46
N PHE A 151 11.01 11.45 5.17
CA PHE A 151 11.91 10.29 5.13
C PHE A 151 11.43 9.30 4.07
N VAL A 152 12.36 8.48 3.61
CA VAL A 152 12.11 7.36 2.71
C VAL A 152 12.10 6.09 3.55
N PRO A 153 11.01 5.30 3.55
CA PRO A 153 11.00 4.04 4.28
C PRO A 153 12.09 3.12 3.79
N GLU A 154 12.85 2.55 4.73
CA GLU A 154 13.94 1.65 4.39
C GLU A 154 13.40 0.41 3.70
N GLN A 155 13.96 0.13 2.52
CA GLN A 155 13.89 -1.19 1.95
C GLN A 155 14.89 -2.06 2.70
N LYS A 156 14.40 -2.93 3.59
CA LYS A 156 15.21 -4.08 3.92
C LYS A 156 15.30 -4.90 2.64
N GLU A 157 16.46 -4.86 2.00
CA GLU A 157 16.76 -5.82 0.96
C GLU A 157 16.56 -7.20 1.56
N VAL A 158 15.46 -7.82 1.20
CA VAL A 158 15.35 -9.26 1.39
C VAL A 158 16.35 -9.83 0.40
N ILE A 159 17.53 -10.08 0.89
CA ILE A 159 18.54 -10.77 0.12
C ILE A 159 17.98 -12.16 -0.17
N ARG A 160 17.34 -12.31 -1.30
CA ARG A 160 16.89 -13.62 -1.79
C ARG A 160 18.09 -14.40 -2.30
N LYS A 161 19.09 -14.56 -1.46
CA LYS A 161 20.34 -15.22 -1.84
C LYS A 161 20.25 -16.72 -1.98
N ASN A 162 19.16 -17.32 -1.58
CA ASN A 162 19.10 -18.77 -1.43
C ASN A 162 18.22 -19.41 -2.46
N ARG A 163 18.58 -19.22 -3.69
CA ARG A 163 17.87 -19.88 -4.77
C ARG A 163 18.79 -20.53 -5.71
#